data_b67659cddb5f29129af163a4fb16a817
#
_entry.id   b67659cddb5f29129af163a4fb16a817
#
_cell.length_a   1.000
_cell.length_b   1.000
_cell.length_c   1.000
_cell.angle_alpha   90.00
_cell.angle_beta   90.00
_cell.angle_gamma   90.00
#
_symmetry.space_group_name_H-M   'P 1'
#
loop_
_entity.id
_entity.type
_entity.pdbx_description
1 polymer ?
#
loop_
_entity_poly.entity_id
_entity_poly.type
_entity_poly.pdbx_seq_one_letter_code
_entity_poly.pdbx_strand_id
1 'polypeptide(L)'
;PVTDEPTEDNMKLIGIDFYHRYKEDIKMFAEMGFKTFRLSIAWSRIFPNGDDKVPNEKGLEFYDRVFDELAKYGIEPLVTLSHYETPLALAKNYDGWVNRDLIGFFENYARTVFTRYKDKVKYWLTFNEINSATHFPYMSAGIWTPKEKLSKQNLYQAMHHELVASAL
;
A
#
# COMPACT_ATOMS: atom_id res chain seq x y z
N PRO A 1 9.55 -14.74 -5.79
CA PRO A 1 9.36 -13.91 -6.99
C PRO A 1 8.01 -14.20 -7.60
N VAL A 2 7.35 -13.18 -8.07
CA VAL A 2 6.17 -13.35 -8.92
C VAL A 2 6.70 -13.72 -10.28
N THR A 3 6.56 -14.96 -10.66
CA THR A 3 7.15 -15.48 -11.91
C THR A 3 6.09 -15.74 -12.96
N ASP A 4 4.83 -15.85 -12.55
CA ASP A 4 3.77 -16.31 -13.44
C ASP A 4 2.74 -15.21 -13.67
N GLU A 5 2.19 -15.17 -14.88
CA GLU A 5 1.02 -14.36 -15.18
C GLU A 5 -0.13 -14.78 -14.27
N PRO A 6 -0.98 -13.82 -13.86
CA PRO A 6 -2.14 -14.13 -13.06
C PRO A 6 -3.04 -15.15 -13.74
N THR A 7 -3.45 -16.17 -13.00
CA THR A 7 -4.36 -17.22 -13.47
C THR A 7 -5.69 -17.15 -12.71
N GLU A 8 -6.73 -17.78 -13.23
CA GLU A 8 -8.03 -17.88 -12.55
C GLU A 8 -7.93 -18.54 -11.17
N ASP A 9 -6.95 -19.41 -10.98
CA ASP A 9 -6.68 -20.07 -9.69
C ASP A 9 -5.97 -19.16 -8.68
N ASN A 10 -5.51 -17.97 -9.11
CA ASN A 10 -4.88 -17.03 -8.20
C ASN A 10 -5.92 -16.19 -7.46
N MET A 11 -6.30 -16.64 -6.28
CA MET A 11 -7.30 -15.97 -5.43
C MET A 11 -6.97 -14.51 -5.10
N LYS A 12 -5.69 -14.10 -5.17
CA LYS A 12 -5.28 -12.71 -4.91
C LYS A 12 -5.64 -11.73 -6.02
N LEU A 13 -5.97 -12.19 -7.23
CA LEU A 13 -6.37 -11.33 -8.33
C LEU A 13 -7.67 -10.59 -8.04
N ILE A 14 -8.64 -11.30 -7.53
CA ILE A 14 -9.96 -10.77 -7.22
C ILE A 14 -10.10 -10.62 -5.71
N GLY A 15 -9.62 -11.62 -4.93
CA GLY A 15 -9.75 -11.69 -3.50
C GLY A 15 -11.23 -11.66 -3.10
N ILE A 16 -11.58 -10.79 -2.17
CA ILE A 16 -12.97 -10.55 -1.73
C ILE A 16 -13.71 -9.57 -2.65
N ASP A 17 -13.08 -9.13 -3.73
CA ASP A 17 -13.59 -8.14 -4.67
C ASP A 17 -14.07 -6.84 -4.02
N PHE A 18 -13.34 -6.36 -3.02
CA PHE A 18 -13.69 -5.15 -2.27
C PHE A 18 -13.84 -3.93 -3.19
N TYR A 19 -13.12 -3.86 -4.29
CA TYR A 19 -13.19 -2.77 -5.25
C TYR A 19 -14.62 -2.54 -5.77
N HIS A 20 -15.37 -3.61 -6.05
CA HIS A 20 -16.75 -3.52 -6.53
C HIS A 20 -17.77 -3.61 -5.39
N ARG A 21 -17.44 -4.31 -4.31
CA ARG A 21 -18.36 -4.65 -3.23
C ARG A 21 -18.27 -3.77 -1.99
N TYR A 22 -17.36 -2.80 -1.94
CA TYR A 22 -17.09 -2.00 -0.73
C TYR A 22 -18.36 -1.41 -0.08
N LYS A 23 -19.39 -1.05 -0.85
CA LYS A 23 -20.64 -0.50 -0.30
C LYS A 23 -21.41 -1.53 0.52
N GLU A 24 -21.51 -2.75 -0.01
CA GLU A 24 -22.19 -3.86 0.67
C GLU A 24 -21.41 -4.28 1.91
N ASP A 25 -20.10 -4.41 1.77
CA ASP A 25 -19.20 -4.81 2.85
C ASP A 25 -19.20 -3.79 3.99
N ILE A 26 -19.11 -2.50 3.69
CA ILE A 26 -19.18 -1.42 4.69
C ILE A 26 -20.53 -1.39 5.40
N LYS A 27 -21.63 -1.62 4.68
CA LYS A 27 -22.95 -1.74 5.29
C LYS A 27 -22.99 -2.90 6.28
N MET A 28 -22.45 -4.06 5.91
CA MET A 28 -22.37 -5.21 6.83
C MET A 28 -21.50 -4.91 8.06
N PHE A 29 -20.37 -4.20 7.91
CA PHE A 29 -19.56 -3.76 9.06
C PHE A 29 -20.35 -2.87 10.00
N ALA A 30 -21.17 -1.97 9.46
CA ALA A 30 -22.06 -1.11 10.26
C ALA A 30 -23.11 -1.93 11.02
N GLU A 31 -23.74 -2.90 10.36
CA GLU A 31 -24.72 -3.82 10.99
C GLU A 31 -24.07 -4.66 12.10
N MET A 32 -22.80 -5.04 11.95
CA MET A 32 -22.00 -5.72 12.99
C MET A 32 -21.59 -4.78 14.14
N GLY A 33 -21.81 -3.46 14.01
CA GLY A 33 -21.50 -2.47 15.03
C GLY A 33 -20.07 -1.96 15.03
N PHE A 34 -19.29 -2.18 13.97
CA PHE A 34 -17.90 -1.69 13.85
C PHE A 34 -17.87 -0.16 13.88
N LYS A 35 -16.87 0.38 14.60
CA LYS A 35 -16.62 1.81 14.73
C LYS A 35 -15.37 2.27 14.02
N THR A 36 -14.49 1.34 13.69
CA THR A 36 -13.23 1.60 12.99
C THR A 36 -13.02 0.53 11.93
N PHE A 37 -12.58 0.94 10.76
CA PHE A 37 -12.18 0.04 9.69
C PHE A 37 -10.74 0.32 9.28
N ARG A 38 -9.85 -0.68 9.47
CA ARG A 38 -8.48 -0.60 8.98
C ARG A 38 -8.39 -1.12 7.56
N LEU A 39 -7.83 -0.29 6.68
CA LEU A 39 -7.57 -0.65 5.28
C LEU A 39 -6.22 -0.07 4.84
N SER A 40 -5.73 -0.51 3.70
CA SER A 40 -4.58 0.12 3.04
C SER A 40 -4.99 0.79 1.72
N ILE A 41 -4.23 1.83 1.34
CA ILE A 41 -4.29 2.40 0.00
C ILE A 41 -3.21 1.70 -0.84
N ALA A 42 -3.59 1.08 -1.95
CA ALA A 42 -2.63 0.49 -2.86
C ALA A 42 -1.83 1.59 -3.57
N TRP A 43 -0.53 1.68 -3.31
CA TRP A 43 0.36 2.66 -3.93
C TRP A 43 0.26 2.61 -5.46
N SER A 44 0.29 1.43 -6.05
CA SER A 44 0.17 1.23 -7.49
C SER A 44 -1.18 1.66 -8.09
N ARG A 45 -2.22 1.84 -7.26
CA ARG A 45 -3.50 2.40 -7.71
C ARG A 45 -3.42 3.91 -7.89
N ILE A 46 -2.58 4.57 -7.10
CA ILE A 46 -2.37 6.03 -7.12
C ILE A 46 -1.24 6.40 -8.08
N PHE A 47 -0.12 5.69 -8.02
CA PHE A 47 1.04 5.82 -8.90
C PHE A 47 1.38 4.43 -9.47
N PRO A 48 0.87 4.06 -10.65
CA PRO A 48 0.98 2.70 -11.20
C PRO A 48 2.41 2.15 -11.30
N ASN A 49 3.38 3.01 -11.62
CA ASN A 49 4.79 2.63 -11.65
C ASN A 49 5.53 2.95 -10.34
N GLY A 50 4.94 3.79 -9.48
CA GLY A 50 5.51 4.24 -8.22
C GLY A 50 6.35 5.49 -8.32
N ASP A 51 7.05 5.71 -9.43
CA ASP A 51 7.88 6.89 -9.75
C ASP A 51 7.17 7.88 -10.69
N ASP A 52 5.90 7.66 -10.96
CA ASP A 52 5.08 8.56 -11.77
C ASP A 52 5.04 9.96 -11.16
N LYS A 53 5.02 10.99 -12.00
CA LYS A 53 4.93 12.40 -11.57
C LYS A 53 3.51 12.86 -11.31
N VAL A 54 2.53 12.20 -11.93
CA VAL A 54 1.11 12.59 -11.87
C VAL A 54 0.33 11.40 -11.34
N PRO A 55 -0.51 11.60 -10.30
CA PRO A 55 -1.31 10.51 -9.75
C PRO A 55 -2.44 10.10 -10.69
N ASN A 56 -2.86 8.85 -10.58
CA ASN A 56 -4.04 8.32 -11.23
C ASN A 56 -5.30 8.81 -10.51
N GLU A 57 -5.99 9.79 -11.10
CA GLU A 57 -7.19 10.39 -10.50
C GLU A 57 -8.30 9.35 -10.23
N LYS A 58 -8.50 8.38 -11.12
CA LYS A 58 -9.48 7.30 -10.89
C LYS A 58 -9.18 6.48 -9.65
N GLY A 59 -7.89 6.29 -9.35
CA GLY A 59 -7.44 5.65 -8.12
C GLY A 59 -7.79 6.47 -6.88
N LEU A 60 -7.54 7.77 -6.93
CA LEU A 60 -7.90 8.70 -5.84
C LEU A 60 -9.41 8.75 -5.63
N GLU A 61 -10.21 8.88 -6.69
CA GLU A 61 -11.68 8.88 -6.61
C GLU A 61 -12.25 7.59 -6.01
N PHE A 62 -11.61 6.45 -6.24
CA PHE A 62 -12.06 5.21 -5.62
C PHE A 62 -12.02 5.29 -4.10
N TYR A 63 -10.89 5.74 -3.53
CA TYR A 63 -10.78 5.88 -2.07
C TYR A 63 -11.63 7.03 -1.52
N ASP A 64 -11.86 8.11 -2.28
CA ASP A 64 -12.86 9.11 -1.91
C ASP A 64 -14.22 8.46 -1.64
N ARG A 65 -14.67 7.61 -2.58
CA ARG A 65 -15.95 6.89 -2.45
C ARG A 65 -15.97 5.92 -1.28
N VAL A 66 -14.86 5.24 -0.99
CA VAL A 66 -14.74 4.33 0.16
C VAL A 66 -14.86 5.11 1.47
N PHE A 67 -14.14 6.22 1.61
CA PHE A 67 -14.18 7.04 2.82
C PHE A 67 -15.55 7.71 3.02
N ASP A 68 -16.17 8.17 1.95
CA ASP A 68 -17.52 8.73 2.00
C ASP A 68 -18.56 7.66 2.42
N GLU A 69 -18.39 6.42 1.98
CA GLU A 69 -19.25 5.32 2.40
C GLU A 69 -19.07 4.99 3.89
N LEU A 70 -17.84 4.93 4.39
CA LEU A 70 -17.54 4.74 5.82
C LEU A 70 -18.16 5.84 6.67
N ALA A 71 -18.07 7.09 6.22
CA ALA A 71 -18.60 8.26 6.93
C ALA A 71 -20.12 8.19 7.09
N LYS A 72 -20.86 7.66 6.12
CA LYS A 72 -22.33 7.48 6.21
C LYS A 72 -22.76 6.66 7.43
N TYR A 73 -21.94 5.72 7.85
CA TYR A 73 -22.21 4.82 8.97
C TYR A 73 -21.44 5.19 10.25
N GLY A 74 -20.70 6.31 10.23
CA GLY A 74 -19.89 6.74 11.38
C GLY A 74 -18.75 5.76 11.70
N ILE A 75 -18.19 5.09 10.67
CA ILE A 75 -17.04 4.20 10.80
C ILE A 75 -15.78 5.01 10.48
N GLU A 76 -14.87 5.11 11.45
CA GLU A 76 -13.61 5.84 11.31
C GLU A 76 -12.58 5.02 10.53
N PRO A 77 -12.00 5.54 9.43
CA PRO A 77 -10.93 4.85 8.73
C PRO A 77 -9.59 4.95 9.48
N LEU A 78 -8.89 3.83 9.59
CA LEU A 78 -7.49 3.73 9.99
C LEU A 78 -6.69 3.24 8.78
N VAL A 79 -5.93 4.14 8.15
CA VAL A 79 -5.34 3.88 6.83
C VAL A 79 -3.87 3.55 6.93
N THR A 80 -3.47 2.40 6.39
CA THR A 80 -2.06 2.03 6.19
C THR A 80 -1.62 2.46 4.79
N LEU A 81 -0.53 3.24 4.70
CA LEU A 81 0.00 3.71 3.41
C LEU A 81 0.63 2.59 2.59
N SER A 82 1.41 1.72 3.23
CA SER A 82 2.06 0.58 2.57
C SER A 82 1.83 -0.71 3.34
N HIS A 83 1.17 -1.67 2.69
CA HIS A 83 0.88 -2.99 3.25
C HIS A 83 1.26 -4.08 2.26
N TYR A 84 2.58 -4.17 1.95
CA TYR A 84 3.19 -5.17 1.07
C TYR A 84 2.90 -5.02 -0.44
N GLU A 85 2.44 -3.86 -0.90
CA GLU A 85 2.14 -3.63 -2.31
C GLU A 85 3.07 -2.59 -2.96
N THR A 86 4.38 -2.77 -2.81
CA THR A 86 5.36 -1.96 -3.56
C THR A 86 5.10 -2.11 -5.07
N PRO A 87 4.95 -1.01 -5.83
CA PRO A 87 4.75 -1.06 -7.26
C PRO A 87 5.79 -1.92 -7.98
N LEU A 88 5.34 -2.80 -8.88
CA LEU A 88 6.20 -3.77 -9.55
C LEU A 88 7.36 -3.10 -10.32
N ALA A 89 7.12 -1.93 -10.91
CA ALA A 89 8.17 -1.18 -11.60
C ALA A 89 9.28 -0.74 -10.63
N LEU A 90 8.94 -0.34 -9.40
CA LEU A 90 9.95 0.00 -8.39
C LEU A 90 10.76 -1.23 -7.95
N ALA A 91 10.11 -2.39 -7.86
CA ALA A 91 10.82 -3.64 -7.57
C ALA A 91 11.81 -3.97 -8.70
N LYS A 92 11.35 -3.96 -9.95
CA LYS A 92 12.16 -4.35 -11.12
C LYS A 92 13.28 -3.36 -11.44
N ASN A 93 12.99 -2.05 -11.40
CA ASN A 93 13.91 -1.02 -11.89
C ASN A 93 14.84 -0.50 -10.80
N TYR A 94 14.44 -0.60 -9.52
CA TYR A 94 15.16 -0.02 -8.38
C TYR A 94 15.55 -1.05 -7.33
N ASP A 95 15.18 -2.32 -7.49
CA ASP A 95 15.35 -3.36 -6.46
C ASP A 95 14.61 -3.01 -5.15
N GLY A 96 13.47 -2.38 -5.27
CA GLY A 96 12.62 -2.01 -4.14
C GLY A 96 13.34 -1.13 -3.12
N TRP A 97 13.02 -1.33 -1.87
CA TRP A 97 13.50 -0.49 -0.75
C TRP A 97 15.02 -0.58 -0.48
N VAL A 98 15.77 -1.44 -1.17
CA VAL A 98 17.24 -1.38 -1.16
C VAL A 98 17.73 -0.06 -1.75
N ASN A 99 17.02 0.46 -2.75
CA ASN A 99 17.33 1.75 -3.36
C ASN A 99 16.77 2.91 -2.55
N ARG A 100 17.64 3.89 -2.26
CA ARG A 100 17.28 5.07 -1.47
C ARG A 100 16.26 5.99 -2.16
N ASP A 101 16.17 5.96 -3.49
CA ASP A 101 15.25 6.81 -4.25
C ASP A 101 13.78 6.55 -3.91
N LEU A 102 13.46 5.33 -3.42
CA LEU A 102 12.11 5.01 -2.97
C LEU A 102 11.61 5.91 -1.84
N ILE A 103 12.50 6.49 -1.06
CA ILE A 103 12.13 7.46 -0.01
C ILE A 103 11.38 8.65 -0.65
N GLY A 104 11.94 9.23 -1.72
CA GLY A 104 11.30 10.35 -2.41
C GLY A 104 10.01 9.97 -3.14
N PHE A 105 9.96 8.78 -3.73
CA PHE A 105 8.75 8.28 -4.39
C PHE A 105 7.62 8.03 -3.37
N PHE A 106 7.96 7.46 -2.22
CA PHE A 106 6.99 7.25 -1.14
C PHE A 106 6.52 8.57 -0.53
N GLU A 107 7.41 9.54 -0.32
CA GLU A 107 7.04 10.87 0.16
C GLU A 107 6.04 11.54 -0.80
N ASN A 108 6.28 11.47 -2.11
CA ASN A 108 5.35 12.00 -3.12
C ASN A 108 3.97 11.33 -3.03
N TYR A 109 3.95 10.01 -2.90
CA TYR A 109 2.72 9.24 -2.71
C TYR A 109 2.01 9.64 -1.41
N ALA A 110 2.72 9.64 -0.28
CA ALA A 110 2.16 10.00 1.03
C ALA A 110 1.58 11.42 1.02
N ARG A 111 2.33 12.39 0.50
CA ARG A 111 1.90 13.79 0.36
C ARG A 111 0.63 13.92 -0.47
N THR A 112 0.54 13.17 -1.57
CA THR A 112 -0.64 13.16 -2.45
C THR A 112 -1.88 12.67 -1.70
N VAL A 113 -1.80 11.52 -1.03
CA VAL A 113 -2.96 10.94 -0.34
C VAL A 113 -3.31 11.72 0.94
N PHE A 114 -2.33 12.24 1.68
CA PHE A 114 -2.58 13.10 2.83
C PHE A 114 -3.31 14.38 2.42
N THR A 115 -2.86 15.02 1.33
CA THR A 115 -3.50 16.23 0.82
C THR A 115 -4.93 15.95 0.37
N ARG A 116 -5.14 14.84 -0.34
CA ARG A 116 -6.46 14.46 -0.87
C ARG A 116 -7.46 14.15 0.24
N TYR A 117 -7.03 13.40 1.27
CA TYR A 117 -7.93 12.83 2.26
C TYR A 117 -7.85 13.47 3.65
N LYS A 118 -7.18 14.62 3.79
CA LYS A 118 -6.97 15.33 5.07
C LYS A 118 -8.25 15.55 5.89
N ASP A 119 -9.38 15.75 5.21
CA ASP A 119 -10.67 16.02 5.85
C ASP A 119 -11.52 14.73 6.05
N LYS A 120 -11.02 13.57 5.56
CA LYS A 120 -11.72 12.29 5.61
C LYS A 120 -11.04 11.26 6.50
N VAL A 121 -9.73 11.34 6.68
CA VAL A 121 -8.91 10.35 7.40
C VAL A 121 -8.07 11.05 8.46
N LYS A 122 -8.23 10.64 9.72
CA LYS A 122 -7.46 11.15 10.86
C LYS A 122 -6.28 10.28 11.22
N TYR A 123 -6.40 8.97 11.05
CA TYR A 123 -5.45 7.99 11.58
C TYR A 123 -4.73 7.28 10.45
N TRP A 124 -3.40 7.38 10.48
CA TRP A 124 -2.51 6.86 9.46
C TRP A 124 -1.45 5.96 10.08
N LEU A 125 -1.13 4.88 9.40
CA LEU A 125 0.01 4.02 9.63
C LEU A 125 0.88 4.06 8.36
N THR A 126 2.17 4.23 8.50
CA THR A 126 3.07 4.36 7.35
C THR A 126 3.32 3.03 6.66
N PHE A 127 3.78 2.04 7.42
CA PHE A 127 4.11 0.71 6.93
C PHE A 127 3.50 -0.36 7.82
N ASN A 128 3.21 -1.52 7.22
CA ASN A 128 2.90 -2.71 7.97
C ASN A 128 4.15 -3.57 8.10
N GLU A 129 4.49 -3.97 9.33
CA GLU A 129 5.51 -4.98 9.65
C GLU A 129 6.83 -4.86 8.85
N ILE A 130 7.52 -3.74 8.96
CA ILE A 130 8.82 -3.49 8.28
C ILE A 130 9.81 -4.64 8.53
N ASN A 131 9.78 -5.25 9.73
CA ASN A 131 10.62 -6.39 10.11
C ASN A 131 10.41 -7.62 9.20
N SER A 132 9.26 -7.76 8.56
CA SER A 132 8.97 -8.87 7.65
C SER A 132 9.90 -8.94 6.45
N ALA A 133 10.59 -7.83 6.08
CA ALA A 133 11.59 -7.80 5.02
C ALA A 133 12.73 -8.81 5.24
N THR A 134 13.05 -9.17 6.48
CA THR A 134 14.07 -10.18 6.78
C THR A 134 13.68 -11.59 6.36
N HIS A 135 12.38 -11.88 6.29
CA HIS A 135 11.85 -13.21 5.96
C HIS A 135 11.28 -13.25 4.53
N PHE A 136 10.59 -12.19 4.13
CA PHE A 136 9.87 -12.07 2.86
C PHE A 136 10.26 -10.78 2.11
N PRO A 137 11.54 -10.65 1.69
CA PRO A 137 12.09 -9.40 1.15
C PRO A 137 11.33 -8.85 -0.06
N TYR A 138 10.89 -9.71 -0.96
CA TYR A 138 10.09 -9.26 -2.11
C TYR A 138 8.69 -8.77 -1.67
N MET A 139 7.99 -9.56 -0.90
CA MET A 139 6.61 -9.24 -0.50
C MET A 139 6.56 -7.98 0.37
N SER A 140 7.48 -7.86 1.33
CA SER A 140 7.47 -6.77 2.32
C SER A 140 8.11 -5.48 1.80
N ALA A 141 9.25 -5.59 1.12
CA ALA A 141 10.06 -4.44 0.72
C ALA A 141 10.29 -4.33 -0.80
N GLY A 142 9.54 -5.09 -1.62
CA GLY A 142 9.65 -5.05 -3.07
C GLY A 142 11.04 -5.41 -3.61
N ILE A 143 11.88 -6.11 -2.83
CA ILE A 143 13.24 -6.45 -3.24
C ILE A 143 13.19 -7.51 -4.33
N TRP A 144 13.63 -7.15 -5.53
CA TRP A 144 13.61 -8.03 -6.70
C TRP A 144 14.74 -9.05 -6.71
N THR A 145 15.89 -8.68 -6.15
CA THR A 145 17.04 -9.58 -6.01
C THR A 145 16.63 -10.84 -5.24
N PRO A 146 16.92 -12.06 -5.77
CA PRO A 146 16.58 -13.31 -5.10
C PRO A 146 17.17 -13.39 -3.69
N LYS A 147 16.40 -13.94 -2.75
CA LYS A 147 16.74 -13.95 -1.32
C LYS A 147 18.13 -14.55 -1.03
N GLU A 148 18.51 -15.59 -1.75
CA GLU A 148 19.80 -16.27 -1.62
C GLU A 148 21.01 -15.42 -2.04
N LYS A 149 20.76 -14.34 -2.79
CA LYS A 149 21.77 -13.37 -3.23
C LYS A 149 21.81 -12.11 -2.37
N LEU A 150 20.86 -11.96 -1.46
CA LEU A 150 20.78 -10.79 -0.59
C LEU A 150 21.73 -10.92 0.59
N SER A 151 22.52 -9.88 0.82
CA SER A 151 23.27 -9.73 2.07
C SER A 151 22.33 -9.27 3.20
N LYS A 152 22.75 -9.53 4.45
CA LYS A 152 22.08 -8.92 5.61
C LYS A 152 22.07 -7.39 5.52
N GLN A 153 23.16 -6.81 4.98
CA GLN A 153 23.27 -5.36 4.78
C GLN A 153 22.14 -4.84 3.90
N ASN A 154 21.83 -5.49 2.76
CA ASN A 154 20.73 -5.07 1.88
C ASN A 154 19.38 -5.11 2.60
N LEU A 155 19.11 -6.16 3.38
CA LEU A 155 17.86 -6.29 4.13
C LEU A 155 17.68 -5.19 5.17
N TYR A 156 18.71 -4.94 5.99
CA TYR A 156 18.66 -3.88 6.99
C TYR A 156 18.68 -2.48 6.38
N GLN A 157 19.34 -2.31 5.23
CA GLN A 157 19.33 -1.04 4.50
C GLN A 157 17.92 -0.72 3.96
N ALA A 158 17.23 -1.72 3.42
CA ALA A 158 15.85 -1.55 2.97
C ALA A 158 14.93 -1.11 4.11
N MET A 159 14.96 -1.81 5.24
CA MET A 159 14.18 -1.43 6.44
C MET A 159 14.55 -0.03 6.95
N HIS A 160 15.84 0.34 6.89
CA HIS A 160 16.29 1.68 7.26
C HIS A 160 15.67 2.74 6.34
N HIS A 161 15.60 2.50 5.03
CA HIS A 161 14.98 3.44 4.10
C HIS A 161 13.46 3.58 4.34
N GLU A 162 12.76 2.50 4.66
CA GLU A 162 11.35 2.55 5.06
C GLU A 162 11.15 3.38 6.34
N LEU A 163 12.03 3.20 7.35
CA LEU A 163 11.98 4.00 8.59
C LEU A 163 12.28 5.48 8.32
N VAL A 164 13.23 5.80 7.44
CA VAL A 164 13.49 7.18 7.03
C VAL A 164 12.29 7.77 6.32
N ALA A 165 11.69 7.04 5.37
CA ALA A 165 10.49 7.48 4.67
C ALA A 165 9.29 7.69 5.60
N SER A 166 9.20 6.88 6.66
CA SER A 166 8.15 7.02 7.68
C SER A 166 8.33 8.26 8.57
N ALA A 167 9.55 8.79 8.66
CA ALA A 167 9.89 9.92 9.52
C ALA A 167 9.77 11.28 8.83
N LEU A 168 9.65 11.32 7.50
CA LEU A 168 9.47 12.52 6.70
C LEU A 168 8.01 12.96 6.65
#